data_91cf90bb18bfc098d18eb7c6b7d554bd
#
_entry.id   91cf90bb18bfc098d18eb7c6b7d554bd
#
_cell.length_a   1.000
_cell.length_b   1.000
_cell.length_c   1.000
_cell.angle_alpha   90.00
_cell.angle_beta   90.00
_cell.angle_gamma   90.00
#
_symmetry.space_group_name_H-M   'P 1'
#
loop_
_entity.id
_entity.type
_entity.pdbx_description
1 polymer ?
#
loop_
_entity_poly.entity_id
_entity_poly.type
_entity_poly.pdbx_seq_one_letter_code
_entity_poly.pdbx_strand_id
1 'polypeptide(L)'
;MKLYGEDNPAPNPRRVRIFLVEKGLTVEQERVPLRERAHKASQFLEKNSLGQVPVLELDDGSFLSESVSICRYLEGLHPEPRLFGSTPKAQATIDMWIRRIELQLMAPIAHIWRHTHPLTAGLLTQYKDFGESNRAHADRVFHWLDTELAGQAFIAGEAYSMADIIAQTTIEFGQAIGVPIPEDCGHVTAWLARVAGRPSATA
;
A
#
# COMPACT_ATOMS: atom_id res chain seq x y z
N MET A 1 7.07 14.05 15.58
CA MET A 1 6.60 12.76 14.98
C MET A 1 7.77 11.99 14.39
N LYS A 2 7.74 10.63 14.47
CA LYS A 2 8.74 9.73 13.85
C LYS A 2 8.05 8.54 13.18
N LEU A 3 8.42 8.22 11.94
CA LEU A 3 7.90 7.09 11.18
C LEU A 3 8.86 5.90 11.25
N TYR A 4 8.39 4.79 11.79
CA TYR A 4 9.09 3.50 11.80
C TYR A 4 8.66 2.69 10.59
N GLY A 5 9.61 2.25 9.77
CA GLY A 5 9.31 1.51 8.55
C GLY A 5 10.46 0.67 8.03
N GLU A 6 10.27 0.02 6.91
CA GLU A 6 11.31 -0.69 6.18
C GLU A 6 11.40 -0.10 4.76
N ASP A 7 12.57 -0.21 4.18
CA ASP A 7 12.80 0.16 2.80
C ASP A 7 12.04 -0.74 1.81
N ASN A 8 12.11 -0.40 0.55
CA ASN A 8 11.48 -1.22 -0.49
C ASN A 8 12.04 -2.67 -0.47
N PRO A 9 11.21 -3.66 -0.81
CA PRO A 9 9.89 -3.59 -1.46
C PRO A 9 8.68 -3.61 -0.52
N ALA A 10 8.80 -3.26 0.77
CA ALA A 10 7.67 -3.30 1.72
C ALA A 10 6.57 -2.29 1.33
N PRO A 11 5.37 -2.73 0.85
CA PRO A 11 4.39 -1.82 0.27
C PRO A 11 3.78 -0.86 1.28
N ASN A 12 3.46 -1.31 2.49
CA ASN A 12 2.75 -0.48 3.46
C ASN A 12 3.59 0.72 3.99
N PRO A 13 4.87 0.57 4.39
CA PRO A 13 5.71 1.73 4.70
C PRO A 13 5.87 2.67 3.51
N ARG A 14 6.01 2.14 2.30
CA ARG A 14 6.16 2.93 1.09
C ARG A 14 4.93 3.79 0.79
N ARG A 15 3.70 3.31 1.08
CA ARG A 15 2.48 4.14 0.99
C ARG A 15 2.62 5.45 1.76
N VAL A 16 3.12 5.37 3.00
CA VAL A 16 3.30 6.55 3.84
C VAL A 16 4.39 7.47 3.30
N ARG A 17 5.50 6.92 2.79
CA ARG A 17 6.57 7.74 2.18
C ARG A 17 6.08 8.47 0.93
N ILE A 18 5.38 7.80 0.02
CA ILE A 18 4.77 8.43 -1.15
C ILE A 18 3.81 9.55 -0.70
N PHE A 19 2.96 9.26 0.27
CA PHE A 19 2.02 10.24 0.80
C PHE A 19 2.73 11.48 1.37
N LEU A 20 3.79 11.30 2.15
CA LEU A 20 4.60 12.41 2.69
C LEU A 20 5.18 13.28 1.58
N VAL A 21 5.74 12.67 0.52
CA VAL A 21 6.28 13.43 -0.62
C VAL A 21 5.17 14.19 -1.35
N GLU A 22 4.01 13.57 -1.60
CA GLU A 22 2.86 14.25 -2.22
C GLU A 22 2.35 15.45 -1.40
N LYS A 23 2.48 15.36 -0.08
CA LYS A 23 2.12 16.45 0.84
C LYS A 23 3.23 17.48 1.03
N GLY A 24 4.43 17.25 0.53
CA GLY A 24 5.59 18.09 0.82
C GLY A 24 5.99 18.06 2.31
N LEU A 25 5.70 16.97 3.00
CA LEU A 25 5.97 16.80 4.43
C LEU A 25 7.28 16.06 4.66
N THR A 26 8.02 16.49 5.68
CA THR A 26 9.21 15.81 6.18
C THR A 26 8.92 15.29 7.59
N VAL A 27 9.10 13.98 7.80
CA VAL A 27 8.98 13.30 9.09
C VAL A 27 10.26 12.51 9.31
N GLU A 28 10.81 12.54 10.52
CA GLU A 28 11.95 11.69 10.89
C GLU A 28 11.60 10.22 10.62
N GLN A 29 12.53 9.49 10.00
CA GLN A 29 12.30 8.09 9.65
C GLN A 29 13.32 7.20 10.36
N GLU A 30 12.85 6.07 10.89
CA GLU A 30 13.68 5.04 11.51
C GLU A 30 13.42 3.70 10.82
N ARG A 31 14.49 3.10 10.32
CA ARG A 31 14.41 1.80 9.67
C ARG A 31 14.21 0.68 10.68
N VAL A 32 13.24 -0.19 10.43
CA VAL A 32 12.96 -1.41 11.20
C VAL A 32 13.31 -2.62 10.32
N PRO A 33 14.49 -3.25 10.50
CA PRO A 33 14.94 -4.36 9.64
C PRO A 33 14.03 -5.59 9.76
N LEU A 34 13.16 -5.82 8.78
CA LEU A 34 12.18 -6.91 8.80
C LEU A 34 12.86 -8.28 8.69
N ARG A 35 13.96 -8.39 7.93
CA ARG A 35 14.73 -9.63 7.78
C ARG A 35 15.37 -10.08 9.09
N GLU A 36 15.77 -9.12 9.93
CA GLU A 36 16.33 -9.35 11.26
C GLU A 36 15.24 -9.55 12.32
N ARG A 37 13.97 -9.52 11.91
CA ARG A 37 12.80 -9.64 12.79
C ARG A 37 12.72 -8.54 13.86
N ALA A 38 13.33 -7.37 13.65
CA ALA A 38 13.31 -6.26 14.59
C ALA A 38 11.87 -5.82 14.96
N HIS A 39 10.92 -5.96 14.02
CA HIS A 39 9.49 -5.73 14.24
C HIS A 39 8.83 -6.71 15.22
N LYS A 40 9.53 -7.77 15.64
CA LYS A 40 9.05 -8.77 16.63
C LYS A 40 9.76 -8.66 17.97
N ALA A 41 10.71 -7.74 18.12
CA ALA A 41 11.34 -7.44 19.40
C ALA A 41 10.34 -6.79 20.37
N SER A 42 10.48 -7.04 21.69
CA SER A 42 9.58 -6.52 22.72
C SER A 42 9.41 -5.00 22.64
N GLN A 43 10.51 -4.28 22.46
CA GLN A 43 10.52 -2.82 22.33
C GLN A 43 9.69 -2.31 21.13
N PHE A 44 9.62 -3.07 20.04
CA PHE A 44 8.77 -2.70 18.92
C PHE A 44 7.31 -3.11 19.12
N LEU A 45 7.07 -4.24 19.81
CA LEU A 45 5.73 -4.68 20.16
C LEU A 45 5.01 -3.72 21.12
N GLU A 46 5.73 -2.94 21.91
CA GLU A 46 5.17 -1.83 22.69
C GLU A 46 4.64 -0.70 21.81
N LYS A 47 5.21 -0.49 20.63
CA LYS A 47 4.76 0.51 19.64
C LYS A 47 3.58 0.00 18.79
N ASN A 48 3.62 -1.28 18.42
CA ASN A 48 2.56 -1.96 17.68
C ASN A 48 2.52 -3.44 18.07
N SER A 49 1.51 -3.82 18.82
CA SER A 49 1.32 -5.19 19.33
C SER A 49 1.22 -6.26 18.25
N LEU A 50 0.84 -5.90 17.01
CA LEU A 50 0.86 -6.80 15.86
C LEU A 50 2.29 -7.03 15.33
N GLY A 51 3.26 -6.20 15.72
CA GLY A 51 4.62 -6.24 15.21
C GLY A 51 4.63 -6.12 13.70
N GLN A 52 4.07 -5.05 13.18
CA GLN A 52 3.98 -4.72 11.76
C GLN A 52 4.40 -3.27 11.53
N VAL A 53 4.93 -2.98 10.36
CA VAL A 53 5.28 -1.64 9.89
C VAL A 53 4.33 -1.22 8.76
N PRO A 54 4.06 0.10 8.61
CA PRO A 54 4.63 1.23 9.33
C PRO A 54 3.99 1.50 10.69
N VAL A 55 4.68 2.27 11.53
CA VAL A 55 4.16 2.87 12.76
C VAL A 55 4.56 4.34 12.79
N LEU A 56 3.66 5.23 13.12
CA LEU A 56 3.92 6.65 13.37
C LEU A 56 3.88 6.92 14.88
N GLU A 57 4.97 7.37 15.44
CA GLU A 57 5.05 7.95 16.78
C GLU A 57 4.65 9.42 16.72
N LEU A 58 3.69 9.80 17.53
CA LEU A 58 3.18 11.17 17.64
C LEU A 58 3.99 11.99 18.64
N ASP A 59 3.79 13.29 18.65
CA ASP A 59 4.54 14.19 19.53
C ASP A 59 4.16 14.04 21.03
N ASP A 60 3.01 13.44 21.31
CA ASP A 60 2.57 13.08 22.67
C ASP A 60 3.10 11.71 23.15
N GLY A 61 3.89 11.03 22.32
CA GLY A 61 4.45 9.71 22.60
C GLY A 61 3.51 8.54 22.32
N SER A 62 2.30 8.79 21.82
CA SER A 62 1.38 7.72 21.36
C SER A 62 1.76 7.19 19.96
N PHE A 63 1.22 6.04 19.59
CA PHE A 63 1.55 5.36 18.35
C PHE A 63 0.31 5.12 17.49
N LEU A 64 0.43 5.37 16.18
CA LEU A 64 -0.53 4.97 15.16
C LEU A 64 0.08 3.90 14.27
N SER A 65 -0.65 2.85 14.01
CA SER A 65 -0.35 1.84 12.98
C SER A 65 -1.37 1.91 11.85
N GLU A 66 -1.23 1.03 10.85
CA GLU A 66 -1.98 1.00 9.59
C GLU A 66 -1.67 2.20 8.66
N SER A 67 -1.09 1.89 7.50
CA SER A 67 -0.60 2.91 6.55
C SER A 67 -1.68 3.92 6.15
N VAL A 68 -2.93 3.46 5.93
CA VAL A 68 -4.05 4.34 5.57
C VAL A 68 -4.47 5.23 6.73
N SER A 69 -4.47 4.71 7.96
CA SER A 69 -4.81 5.48 9.16
C SER A 69 -3.76 6.55 9.45
N ILE A 70 -2.48 6.23 9.27
CA ILE A 70 -1.37 7.19 9.37
C ILE A 70 -1.54 8.31 8.35
N CYS A 71 -1.77 7.97 7.07
CA CYS A 71 -1.98 8.97 6.01
C CYS A 71 -3.22 9.83 6.28
N ARG A 72 -4.30 9.24 6.79
CA ARG A 72 -5.52 9.98 7.14
C ARG A 72 -5.30 10.95 8.31
N TYR A 73 -4.52 10.57 9.31
CA TYR A 73 -4.13 11.46 10.40
C TYR A 73 -3.31 12.65 9.88
N LEU A 74 -2.30 12.38 9.03
CA LEU A 74 -1.46 13.40 8.41
C LEU A 74 -2.27 14.33 7.49
N GLU A 75 -3.26 13.81 6.75
CA GLU A 75 -4.21 14.63 5.97
C GLU A 75 -5.02 15.58 6.85
N GLY A 76 -5.43 15.11 8.04
CA GLY A 76 -6.15 15.95 9.00
C GLY A 76 -5.33 17.14 9.51
N LEU A 77 -4.01 16.95 9.68
CA LEU A 77 -3.08 18.02 10.08
C LEU A 77 -2.70 18.92 8.90
N HIS A 78 -2.58 18.35 7.71
CA HIS A 78 -2.12 19.01 6.49
C HIS A 78 -3.10 18.70 5.35
N PRO A 79 -4.24 19.38 5.26
CA PRO A 79 -5.29 19.00 4.32
C PRO A 79 -4.92 19.15 2.83
N GLU A 80 -4.01 20.05 2.48
CA GLU A 80 -3.64 20.28 1.07
C GLU A 80 -2.28 19.64 0.69
N PRO A 81 -2.17 19.06 -0.52
CA PRO A 81 -3.24 18.71 -1.47
C PRO A 81 -4.14 17.59 -0.91
N ARG A 82 -5.45 17.61 -1.22
CA ARG A 82 -6.44 16.65 -0.67
C ARG A 82 -6.35 15.31 -1.36
N LEU A 83 -5.71 14.34 -0.69
CA LEU A 83 -5.58 12.98 -1.20
C LEU A 83 -6.71 12.03 -0.74
N PHE A 84 -7.51 12.44 0.24
CA PHE A 84 -8.71 11.72 0.69
C PHE A 84 -10.02 12.40 0.28
N GLY A 85 -9.96 13.46 -0.58
CA GLY A 85 -11.13 14.15 -1.07
C GLY A 85 -11.62 15.29 -0.18
N SER A 86 -12.30 16.26 -0.80
CA SER A 86 -12.74 17.51 -0.15
C SER A 86 -14.24 17.52 0.21
N THR A 87 -15.04 16.61 -0.36
CA THR A 87 -16.48 16.53 -0.09
C THR A 87 -16.83 15.16 0.48
N PRO A 88 -17.96 15.01 1.20
CA PRO A 88 -18.40 13.72 1.71
C PRO A 88 -18.48 12.64 0.62
N LYS A 89 -18.96 13.01 -0.59
CA LYS A 89 -19.03 12.08 -1.73
C LYS A 89 -17.63 11.66 -2.19
N ALA A 90 -16.70 12.61 -2.38
CA ALA A 90 -15.33 12.32 -2.80
C ALA A 90 -14.60 11.44 -1.76
N GLN A 91 -14.76 11.78 -0.47
CA GLN A 91 -14.19 10.98 0.63
C GLN A 91 -14.71 9.55 0.63
N ALA A 92 -16.02 9.37 0.50
CA ALA A 92 -16.64 8.04 0.44
C ALA A 92 -16.21 7.26 -0.81
N THR A 93 -16.09 7.93 -1.96
CA THR A 93 -15.61 7.30 -3.21
C THR A 93 -14.17 6.82 -3.08
N ILE A 94 -13.28 7.66 -2.56
CA ILE A 94 -11.87 7.30 -2.36
C ILE A 94 -11.75 6.16 -1.33
N ASP A 95 -12.49 6.23 -0.21
CA ASP A 95 -12.49 5.18 0.81
C ASP A 95 -13.01 3.84 0.23
N MET A 96 -14.07 3.87 -0.56
CA MET A 96 -14.58 2.69 -1.28
C MET A 96 -13.47 2.06 -2.16
N TRP A 97 -12.73 2.86 -2.91
CA TRP A 97 -11.64 2.37 -3.76
C TRP A 97 -10.46 1.84 -2.95
N ILE A 98 -10.08 2.50 -1.84
CA ILE A 98 -9.09 1.98 -0.90
C ILE A 98 -9.49 0.59 -0.43
N ARG A 99 -10.74 0.40 0.04
CA ARG A 99 -11.24 -0.90 0.51
C ARG A 99 -11.25 -1.96 -0.60
N ARG A 100 -11.66 -1.58 -1.82
CA ARG A 100 -11.66 -2.49 -2.97
C ARG A 100 -10.24 -2.97 -3.29
N ILE A 101 -9.27 -2.07 -3.40
CA ILE A 101 -7.88 -2.44 -3.69
C ILE A 101 -7.28 -3.30 -2.56
N GLU A 102 -7.48 -2.92 -1.29
CA GLU A 102 -6.94 -3.69 -0.17
C GLU A 102 -7.52 -5.10 -0.09
N LEU A 103 -8.84 -5.23 -0.23
CA LEU A 103 -9.51 -6.52 -0.05
C LEU A 103 -9.46 -7.40 -1.30
N GLN A 104 -9.55 -6.82 -2.50
CA GLN A 104 -9.65 -7.61 -3.73
C GLN A 104 -8.31 -7.83 -4.42
N LEU A 105 -7.33 -6.93 -4.26
CA LEU A 105 -6.03 -7.06 -4.91
C LEU A 105 -4.89 -7.31 -3.90
N MET A 106 -4.74 -6.47 -2.87
CA MET A 106 -3.63 -6.62 -1.92
C MET A 106 -3.74 -7.91 -1.11
N ALA A 107 -4.92 -8.30 -0.66
CA ALA A 107 -5.08 -9.51 0.14
C ALA A 107 -4.69 -10.78 -0.65
N PRO A 108 -5.17 -11.01 -1.89
CA PRO A 108 -4.70 -12.12 -2.73
C PRO A 108 -3.19 -12.10 -2.98
N ILE A 109 -2.61 -10.96 -3.32
CA ILE A 109 -1.16 -10.81 -3.53
C ILE A 109 -0.39 -11.14 -2.24
N ALA A 110 -0.87 -10.71 -1.08
CA ALA A 110 -0.28 -11.04 0.20
C ALA A 110 -0.40 -12.54 0.53
N HIS A 111 -1.48 -13.22 0.13
CA HIS A 111 -1.62 -14.67 0.27
C HIS A 111 -0.64 -15.42 -0.64
N ILE A 112 -0.46 -14.98 -1.89
CA ILE A 112 0.57 -15.54 -2.78
C ILE A 112 1.94 -15.38 -2.12
N TRP A 113 2.32 -14.17 -1.70
CA TRP A 113 3.58 -13.90 -1.01
C TRP A 113 3.79 -14.82 0.19
N ARG A 114 2.81 -14.87 1.09
CA ARG A 114 2.90 -15.63 2.34
C ARG A 114 3.04 -17.13 2.12
N HIS A 115 2.31 -17.68 1.15
CA HIS A 115 2.14 -19.12 1.03
C HIS A 115 2.94 -19.77 -0.10
N THR A 116 3.56 -18.98 -0.98
CA THR A 116 4.37 -19.53 -2.10
C THR A 116 5.81 -19.03 -2.13
N HIS A 117 6.08 -17.82 -1.61
CA HIS A 117 7.40 -17.22 -1.76
C HIS A 117 8.44 -17.88 -0.84
N PRO A 118 9.68 -18.17 -1.34
CA PRO A 118 10.72 -18.84 -0.54
C PRO A 118 11.11 -18.09 0.74
N LEU A 119 11.14 -16.76 0.73
CA LEU A 119 11.52 -15.95 1.90
C LEU A 119 10.55 -16.10 3.09
N THR A 120 9.32 -16.54 2.85
CA THR A 120 8.33 -16.72 3.91
C THR A 120 8.26 -18.15 4.45
N ALA A 121 8.92 -19.11 3.78
CA ALA A 121 8.88 -20.52 4.17
C ALA A 121 9.39 -20.80 5.60
N GLY A 122 10.37 -20.03 6.06
CA GLY A 122 10.89 -20.11 7.43
C GLY A 122 10.13 -19.26 8.47
N LEU A 123 9.12 -18.48 8.04
CA LEU A 123 8.42 -17.55 8.91
C LEU A 123 7.03 -18.04 9.32
N LEU A 124 6.42 -18.89 8.51
CA LEU A 124 5.06 -19.41 8.74
C LEU A 124 4.88 -20.77 8.04
N THR A 125 3.85 -21.52 8.43
CA THR A 125 3.41 -22.70 7.70
C THR A 125 2.78 -22.28 6.37
N GLN A 126 3.40 -22.70 5.26
CA GLN A 126 2.88 -22.39 3.92
C GLN A 126 1.84 -23.43 3.49
N TYR A 127 0.73 -22.93 2.93
CA TYR A 127 -0.29 -23.72 2.24
C TYR A 127 -0.22 -23.33 0.76
N LYS A 128 0.66 -24.02 0.01
CA LYS A 128 1.01 -23.63 -1.36
C LYS A 128 -0.19 -23.60 -2.31
N ASP A 129 -1.05 -24.62 -2.24
CA ASP A 129 -2.26 -24.66 -3.09
C ASP A 129 -3.19 -23.47 -2.84
N PHE A 130 -3.33 -23.06 -1.57
CA PHE A 130 -4.07 -21.85 -1.23
C PHE A 130 -3.38 -20.59 -1.79
N GLY A 131 -2.07 -20.50 -1.64
CA GLY A 131 -1.31 -19.39 -2.23
C GLY A 131 -1.49 -19.31 -3.74
N GLU A 132 -1.29 -20.41 -4.44
CA GLU A 132 -1.42 -20.46 -5.93
C GLU A 132 -2.85 -20.19 -6.41
N SER A 133 -3.89 -20.62 -5.67
CA SER A 133 -5.28 -20.35 -6.03
C SER A 133 -5.60 -18.85 -6.08
N ASN A 134 -4.86 -18.03 -5.34
CA ASN A 134 -5.03 -16.57 -5.35
C ASN A 134 -4.52 -15.89 -6.64
N ARG A 135 -3.70 -16.57 -7.47
CA ARG A 135 -3.24 -16.02 -8.77
C ARG A 135 -4.41 -15.80 -9.71
N ALA A 136 -5.30 -16.79 -9.85
CA ALA A 136 -6.48 -16.65 -10.67
C ALA A 136 -7.46 -15.58 -10.14
N HIS A 137 -7.45 -15.34 -8.82
CA HIS A 137 -8.23 -14.23 -8.25
C HIS A 137 -7.60 -12.88 -8.61
N ALA A 138 -6.29 -12.72 -8.42
CA ALA A 138 -5.59 -11.49 -8.77
C ALA A 138 -5.74 -11.15 -10.26
N ASP A 139 -5.64 -12.15 -11.13
CA ASP A 139 -5.85 -12.01 -12.58
C ASP A 139 -7.24 -11.44 -12.89
N ARG A 140 -8.31 -12.00 -12.35
CA ARG A 140 -9.68 -11.47 -12.52
C ARG A 140 -9.83 -10.04 -12.00
N VAL A 141 -9.15 -9.71 -10.91
CA VAL A 141 -9.18 -8.35 -10.34
C VAL A 141 -8.45 -7.37 -11.24
N PHE A 142 -7.35 -7.77 -11.88
CA PHE A 142 -6.68 -6.91 -12.87
C PHE A 142 -7.60 -6.60 -14.06
N HIS A 143 -8.29 -7.58 -14.61
CA HIS A 143 -9.24 -7.36 -15.73
C HIS A 143 -10.43 -6.48 -15.30
N TRP A 144 -10.96 -6.71 -14.09
CA TRP A 144 -11.97 -5.82 -13.53
C TRP A 144 -11.45 -4.38 -13.37
N LEU A 145 -10.25 -4.21 -12.81
CA LEU A 145 -9.65 -2.88 -12.63
C LEU A 145 -9.34 -2.19 -13.96
N ASP A 146 -8.95 -2.96 -14.98
CA ASP A 146 -8.72 -2.46 -16.32
C ASP A 146 -10.01 -1.88 -16.93
N THR A 147 -11.13 -2.56 -16.74
CA THR A 147 -12.45 -2.08 -17.15
C THR A 147 -12.84 -0.79 -16.40
N GLU A 148 -12.61 -0.73 -15.12
CA GLU A 148 -12.93 0.45 -14.29
C GLU A 148 -12.07 1.68 -14.65
N LEU A 149 -10.83 1.44 -15.10
CA LEU A 149 -9.90 2.49 -15.52
C LEU A 149 -10.16 2.99 -16.97
N ALA A 150 -11.03 2.33 -17.72
CA ALA A 150 -11.37 2.78 -19.05
C ALA A 150 -12.00 4.19 -19.01
N GLY A 151 -11.30 5.16 -19.58
CA GLY A 151 -11.76 6.56 -19.62
C GLY A 151 -11.53 7.35 -18.32
N GLN A 152 -10.82 6.80 -17.33
CA GLN A 152 -10.45 7.51 -16.10
C GLN A 152 -8.95 7.79 -16.02
N ALA A 153 -8.59 8.94 -15.44
CA ALA A 153 -7.20 9.30 -15.24
C ALA A 153 -6.58 8.56 -14.04
N PHE A 154 -7.35 8.38 -12.96
CA PHE A 154 -6.90 7.79 -11.69
C PHE A 154 -7.96 6.83 -11.13
N ILE A 155 -7.58 6.03 -10.13
CA ILE A 155 -8.42 4.96 -9.54
C ILE A 155 -9.78 5.48 -9.06
N ALA A 156 -9.84 6.65 -8.46
CA ALA A 156 -11.07 7.20 -7.90
C ALA A 156 -11.70 8.31 -8.79
N GLY A 157 -11.24 8.48 -10.03
CA GLY A 157 -11.73 9.47 -10.99
C GLY A 157 -10.63 10.33 -11.60
N GLU A 158 -10.86 11.66 -11.67
CA GLU A 158 -9.97 12.57 -12.40
C GLU A 158 -8.75 13.06 -11.61
N ALA A 159 -8.76 12.90 -10.28
CA ALA A 159 -7.70 13.40 -9.41
C ALA A 159 -6.94 12.25 -8.73
N TYR A 160 -5.61 12.41 -8.67
CA TYR A 160 -4.74 11.50 -7.89
C TYR A 160 -5.14 11.50 -6.41
N SER A 161 -5.15 10.34 -5.80
CA SER A 161 -5.66 10.14 -4.44
C SER A 161 -4.92 9.05 -3.69
N MET A 162 -5.25 8.85 -2.43
CA MET A 162 -4.74 7.74 -1.62
C MET A 162 -5.05 6.36 -2.25
N ALA A 163 -6.14 6.23 -3.01
CA ALA A 163 -6.48 5.00 -3.72
C ALA A 163 -5.40 4.63 -4.75
N ASP A 164 -4.83 5.62 -5.45
CA ASP A 164 -3.75 5.41 -6.42
C ASP A 164 -2.45 4.98 -5.73
N ILE A 165 -2.12 5.59 -4.59
CA ILE A 165 -0.94 5.21 -3.79
C ILE A 165 -1.02 3.74 -3.37
N ILE A 166 -2.18 3.30 -2.91
CA ILE A 166 -2.40 1.91 -2.48
C ILE A 166 -2.33 0.96 -3.67
N ALA A 167 -2.99 1.29 -4.78
CA ALA A 167 -2.98 0.46 -5.98
C ALA A 167 -1.56 0.34 -6.55
N GLN A 168 -0.83 1.45 -6.70
CA GLN A 168 0.54 1.46 -7.19
C GLN A 168 1.44 0.55 -6.35
N THR A 169 1.51 0.78 -5.05
CA THR A 169 2.39 0.00 -4.16
C THR A 169 2.00 -1.48 -4.09
N THR A 170 0.71 -1.79 -4.24
CA THR A 170 0.21 -3.17 -4.30
C THR A 170 0.63 -3.86 -5.59
N ILE A 171 0.45 -3.22 -6.74
CA ILE A 171 0.79 -3.78 -8.06
C ILE A 171 2.30 -3.96 -8.19
N GLU A 172 3.09 -2.97 -7.82
CA GLU A 172 4.55 -3.05 -7.87
C GLU A 172 5.10 -4.15 -6.94
N PHE A 173 4.50 -4.32 -5.76
CA PHE A 173 4.83 -5.45 -4.89
C PHE A 173 4.43 -6.79 -5.55
N GLY A 174 3.26 -6.86 -6.17
CA GLY A 174 2.82 -8.02 -6.93
C GLY A 174 3.83 -8.40 -8.01
N GLN A 175 4.25 -7.44 -8.83
CA GLN A 175 5.27 -7.65 -9.88
C GLN A 175 6.59 -8.17 -9.30
N ALA A 176 7.05 -7.60 -8.17
CA ALA A 176 8.28 -8.01 -7.50
C ALA A 176 8.26 -9.48 -7.00
N ILE A 177 7.08 -10.03 -6.76
CA ILE A 177 6.89 -11.43 -6.32
C ILE A 177 6.37 -12.36 -7.42
N GLY A 178 6.40 -11.93 -8.69
CA GLY A 178 5.99 -12.74 -9.83
C GLY A 178 4.47 -12.82 -10.06
N VAL A 179 3.77 -11.73 -9.74
CA VAL A 179 2.35 -11.52 -10.09
C VAL A 179 2.28 -10.30 -11.03
N PRO A 180 2.52 -10.47 -12.34
CA PRO A 180 2.52 -9.37 -13.30
C PRO A 180 1.09 -8.88 -13.59
N ILE A 181 0.99 -7.68 -14.15
CA ILE A 181 -0.24 -7.23 -14.80
C ILE A 181 -0.43 -8.09 -16.06
N PRO A 182 -1.62 -8.64 -16.33
CA PRO A 182 -1.91 -9.35 -17.59
C PRO A 182 -1.63 -8.46 -18.81
N GLU A 183 -1.12 -9.05 -19.89
CA GLU A 183 -0.70 -8.30 -21.10
C GLU A 183 -1.85 -7.54 -21.77
N ASP A 184 -3.07 -8.04 -21.65
CA ASP A 184 -4.28 -7.44 -22.19
C ASP A 184 -4.92 -6.36 -21.29
N CYS A 185 -4.36 -6.10 -20.09
CA CYS A 185 -4.78 -5.03 -19.19
C CYS A 185 -4.07 -3.70 -19.53
N GLY A 186 -4.41 -3.12 -20.68
CA GLY A 186 -3.77 -1.92 -21.20
C GLY A 186 -4.05 -0.65 -20.40
N HIS A 187 -5.25 -0.51 -19.82
CA HIS A 187 -5.62 0.65 -19.01
C HIS A 187 -4.90 0.65 -17.67
N VAL A 188 -4.76 -0.50 -17.02
CA VAL A 188 -3.96 -0.64 -15.77
C VAL A 188 -2.51 -0.29 -16.06
N THR A 189 -1.95 -0.79 -17.17
CA THR A 189 -0.55 -0.51 -17.56
C THR A 189 -0.34 0.99 -17.83
N ALA A 190 -1.24 1.63 -18.56
CA ALA A 190 -1.18 3.07 -18.85
C ALA A 190 -1.35 3.92 -17.57
N TRP A 191 -2.26 3.54 -16.67
CA TRP A 191 -2.42 4.19 -15.38
C TRP A 191 -1.16 4.03 -14.52
N LEU A 192 -0.59 2.82 -14.42
CA LEU A 192 0.63 2.59 -13.64
C LEU A 192 1.80 3.44 -14.16
N ALA A 193 1.98 3.52 -15.49
CA ALA A 193 3.00 4.38 -16.09
C ALA A 193 2.78 5.87 -15.73
N ARG A 194 1.53 6.34 -15.70
CA ARG A 194 1.19 7.71 -15.29
C ARG A 194 1.56 7.99 -13.84
N VAL A 195 1.21 7.10 -12.90
CA VAL A 195 1.53 7.32 -11.48
C VAL A 195 2.99 7.12 -11.18
N ALA A 196 3.68 6.20 -11.87
CA ALA A 196 5.12 6.00 -11.77
C ALA A 196 5.94 7.21 -12.27
N GLY A 197 5.37 8.06 -13.11
CA GLY A 197 5.98 9.32 -13.56
C GLY A 197 5.93 10.46 -12.53
N ARG A 198 5.27 10.28 -11.38
CA ARG A 198 5.20 11.30 -10.34
C ARG A 198 6.51 11.36 -9.53
N PRO A 199 6.94 12.55 -9.06
CA PRO A 199 8.16 12.66 -8.24
C PRO A 199 8.13 11.78 -6.98
N SER A 200 6.95 11.51 -6.42
CA SER A 200 6.75 10.68 -5.23
C SER A 200 6.93 9.17 -5.49
N ALA A 201 6.89 8.74 -6.74
CA ALA A 201 6.90 7.31 -7.09
C ALA A 201 8.19 6.58 -6.70
N THR A 202 9.29 7.30 -6.46
CA THR A 202 10.58 6.74 -6.04
C THR A 202 10.80 6.74 -4.53
N ALA A 203 9.83 7.19 -3.76
CA ALA A 203 9.91 7.30 -2.29
C ALA A 203 9.84 5.94 -1.58
#